data_4cf272457732fba4fc91c17332a29da9
#
_entry.id   4cf272457732fba4fc91c17332a29da9
#
_cell.length_a   1.000
_cell.length_b   1.000
_cell.length_c   1.000
_cell.angle_alpha   90.00
_cell.angle_beta   90.00
_cell.angle_gamma   90.00
#
_symmetry.space_group_name_H-M   'P 1'
#
loop_
_entity.id
_entity.type
_entity.pdbx_description
1 polymer ?
#
loop_
_entity_poly.entity_id
_entity_poly.type
_entity_poly.pdbx_seq_one_letter_code
_entity_poly.pdbx_strand_id
1 'polypeptide(L)'
;MKLFNCKPAVLCCLLSSTALADTVILGNGDRLSGTLVRMDADSLWLETPYAGKLKLPWAQVSRIETDAPVRVRLDDGTELDGQLQADGDRQVRIRIGSLAETAPLALDRIAAINPPRHPDKTVLSGRVSLGGSYTQGNTEAETLHLGGELVARNPAQRVTLDAELNEASQDGTDTASNWRVGLKYDHFLQQKTYLYVNTRFEHDGQADLDLRSTLGAGAGRQIVDRDDLKLSLEGGVSRVSEDYGSVPDERFPGARIGLKYEQVFWKGKLTLFHNSDVLVSLDSLEDYLYQSRTGIRVPLASKLSLASQVNFDYDAVPAAGKDTTDSALIFKLDYAL
;
A
#
# COMPACT_ATOMS: atom_id res chain seq x y z
N MET A 1 6.30 -20.58 -73.83
CA MET A 1 5.63 -20.84 -72.59
C MET A 1 5.96 -19.67 -71.65
N LYS A 2 5.02 -18.68 -71.51
CA LYS A 2 5.26 -17.41 -70.84
C LYS A 2 4.84 -17.57 -69.34
N LEU A 3 5.79 -17.35 -68.46
CA LEU A 3 5.57 -17.33 -67.01
C LEU A 3 5.03 -15.96 -66.59
N PHE A 4 3.87 -15.97 -66.00
CA PHE A 4 3.23 -14.77 -65.37
C PHE A 4 3.96 -14.43 -64.08
N ASN A 5 4.49 -13.20 -64.03
CA ASN A 5 5.04 -12.60 -62.83
C ASN A 5 3.89 -11.85 -62.09
N CYS A 6 3.42 -12.44 -61.01
CA CYS A 6 2.45 -11.81 -60.13
C CYS A 6 3.18 -11.10 -58.99
N LYS A 7 3.19 -9.75 -58.98
CA LYS A 7 3.72 -8.95 -57.89
C LYS A 7 2.65 -8.84 -56.79
N PRO A 8 2.96 -9.13 -55.51
CA PRO A 8 2.02 -8.85 -54.42
C PRO A 8 1.99 -7.33 -54.16
N ALA A 9 0.82 -6.75 -54.26
CA ALA A 9 0.54 -5.37 -53.80
C ALA A 9 0.49 -5.42 -52.26
N VAL A 10 1.48 -4.82 -51.62
CA VAL A 10 1.47 -4.57 -50.17
C VAL A 10 0.50 -3.42 -49.91
N LEU A 11 -0.70 -3.75 -49.41
CA LEU A 11 -1.68 -2.77 -48.91
C LEU A 11 -1.20 -2.27 -47.54
N CYS A 12 -0.54 -1.12 -47.54
CA CYS A 12 -0.12 -0.42 -46.31
C CYS A 12 -1.37 0.22 -45.68
N CYS A 13 -2.02 -0.48 -44.74
CA CYS A 13 -3.03 0.10 -43.88
C CYS A 13 -2.36 1.12 -42.95
N LEU A 14 -2.46 2.40 -43.29
CA LEU A 14 -2.18 3.53 -42.39
C LEU A 14 -3.21 3.49 -41.27
N LEU A 15 -2.84 2.87 -40.14
CA LEU A 15 -3.55 3.05 -38.87
C LEU A 15 -3.29 4.50 -38.42
N SER A 16 -4.19 5.38 -38.76
CA SER A 16 -4.26 6.72 -38.18
C SER A 16 -4.59 6.54 -36.72
N SER A 17 -3.57 6.53 -35.85
CA SER A 17 -3.76 6.71 -34.41
C SER A 17 -4.31 8.13 -34.22
N THR A 18 -5.60 8.25 -33.98
CA THR A 18 -6.19 9.49 -33.47
C THR A 18 -5.51 9.72 -32.11
N ALA A 19 -4.60 10.69 -32.06
CA ALA A 19 -4.06 11.18 -30.80
C ALA A 19 -5.25 11.76 -30.04
N LEU A 20 -5.73 11.04 -29.03
CA LEU A 20 -6.72 11.48 -28.08
C LEU A 20 -6.09 12.67 -27.32
N ALA A 21 -6.73 13.82 -27.36
CA ALA A 21 -6.25 15.03 -26.71
C ALA A 21 -7.42 15.79 -26.08
N ASP A 22 -7.21 16.18 -24.82
CA ASP A 22 -8.19 17.02 -24.14
C ASP A 22 -8.42 18.30 -24.92
N THR A 23 -9.65 18.80 -24.89
CA THR A 23 -10.06 20.02 -25.62
C THR A 23 -10.56 21.07 -24.64
N VAL A 24 -10.06 22.29 -24.79
CA VAL A 24 -10.52 23.47 -24.06
C VAL A 24 -10.95 24.51 -25.05
N ILE A 25 -12.17 25.05 -24.90
CA ILE A 25 -12.71 26.14 -25.72
C ILE A 25 -12.85 27.37 -24.83
N LEU A 26 -12.31 28.49 -25.29
CA LEU A 26 -12.39 29.77 -24.60
C LEU A 26 -13.64 30.55 -25.01
N GLY A 27 -14.03 31.55 -24.19
CA GLY A 27 -15.18 32.38 -24.44
C GLY A 27 -15.10 33.24 -25.75
N ASN A 28 -13.89 33.44 -26.28
CA ASN A 28 -13.66 34.10 -27.58
C ASN A 28 -13.77 33.12 -28.77
N GLY A 29 -14.04 31.84 -28.52
CA GLY A 29 -14.16 30.77 -29.51
C GLY A 29 -12.85 30.02 -29.83
N ASP A 30 -11.71 30.41 -29.28
CA ASP A 30 -10.45 29.71 -29.50
C ASP A 30 -10.52 28.28 -28.95
N ARG A 31 -10.09 27.32 -29.77
CA ARG A 31 -10.01 25.91 -29.41
C ARG A 31 -8.57 25.48 -29.22
N LEU A 32 -8.26 24.99 -28.06
CA LEU A 32 -6.94 24.48 -27.67
C LEU A 32 -7.02 22.98 -27.43
N SER A 33 -6.07 22.23 -27.99
CA SER A 33 -5.96 20.78 -27.81
C SER A 33 -4.61 20.45 -27.15
N GLY A 34 -4.64 19.56 -26.16
CA GLY A 34 -3.46 19.19 -25.40
C GLY A 34 -3.80 18.21 -24.30
N THR A 35 -2.93 18.11 -23.30
CA THR A 35 -3.19 17.33 -22.09
C THR A 35 -3.51 18.26 -20.94
N LEU A 36 -4.65 18.06 -20.30
CA LEU A 36 -5.06 18.81 -19.11
C LEU A 36 -4.18 18.41 -17.94
N VAL A 37 -3.29 19.29 -17.52
CA VAL A 37 -2.37 19.03 -16.42
C VAL A 37 -3.10 19.18 -15.09
N ARG A 38 -3.67 20.36 -14.84
CA ARG A 38 -4.43 20.68 -13.63
C ARG A 38 -5.26 21.95 -13.80
N MET A 39 -6.20 22.16 -12.92
CA MET A 39 -6.85 23.44 -12.65
C MET A 39 -6.88 23.67 -11.16
N ASP A 40 -6.50 24.86 -10.71
CA ASP A 40 -6.64 25.31 -9.34
C ASP A 40 -7.11 26.76 -9.31
N ALA A 41 -7.93 27.10 -8.33
CA ALA A 41 -8.52 28.43 -8.12
C ALA A 41 -8.96 29.09 -9.46
N ASP A 42 -8.10 29.96 -10.00
CA ASP A 42 -8.42 30.82 -11.15
C ASP A 42 -7.72 30.42 -12.45
N SER A 43 -6.97 29.32 -12.46
CA SER A 43 -6.08 28.96 -13.59
C SER A 43 -6.17 27.51 -13.99
N LEU A 44 -6.22 27.26 -15.30
CA LEU A 44 -6.11 25.97 -15.95
C LEU A 44 -4.74 25.85 -16.63
N TRP A 45 -4.04 24.72 -16.45
CA TRP A 45 -2.80 24.41 -17.16
C TRP A 45 -3.05 23.31 -18.18
N LEU A 46 -2.79 23.64 -19.44
CA LEU A 46 -2.88 22.75 -20.59
C LEU A 46 -1.48 22.58 -21.20
N GLU A 47 -1.01 21.36 -21.35
CA GLU A 47 0.25 21.06 -22.04
C GLU A 47 -0.04 20.73 -23.51
N THR A 48 0.49 21.55 -24.40
CA THR A 48 0.28 21.43 -25.86
C THR A 48 1.57 21.01 -26.54
N PRO A 49 1.51 20.21 -27.64
CA PRO A 49 2.71 19.78 -28.37
C PRO A 49 3.48 20.94 -29.05
N TYR A 50 2.78 22.04 -29.36
CA TYR A 50 3.31 23.15 -30.15
C TYR A 50 3.70 24.39 -29.30
N ALA A 51 3.14 24.55 -28.09
CA ALA A 51 3.38 25.73 -27.26
C ALA A 51 3.82 25.39 -25.82
N GLY A 52 4.00 24.09 -25.51
CA GLY A 52 4.33 23.65 -24.17
C GLY A 52 3.20 23.88 -23.18
N LYS A 53 3.51 24.25 -21.94
CA LYS A 53 2.53 24.48 -20.87
C LYS A 53 1.93 25.88 -20.96
N LEU A 54 0.63 25.92 -21.27
CA LEU A 54 -0.18 27.12 -21.29
C LEU A 54 -0.90 27.30 -19.95
N LYS A 55 -0.92 28.53 -19.45
CA LYS A 55 -1.72 28.94 -18.30
C LYS A 55 -2.90 29.75 -18.79
N LEU A 56 -4.10 29.24 -18.58
CA LEU A 56 -5.36 29.85 -19.07
C LEU A 56 -6.18 30.30 -17.85
N PRO A 57 -6.76 31.53 -17.88
CA PRO A 57 -7.70 31.95 -16.84
C PRO A 57 -8.97 31.08 -16.87
N TRP A 58 -9.33 30.47 -15.71
CA TRP A 58 -10.51 29.59 -15.62
C TRP A 58 -11.81 30.28 -16.02
N ALA A 59 -11.94 31.55 -15.67
CA ALA A 59 -13.10 32.37 -16.06
C ALA A 59 -13.29 32.50 -17.57
N GLN A 60 -12.25 32.34 -18.38
CA GLN A 60 -12.31 32.41 -19.84
C GLN A 60 -12.65 31.08 -20.50
N VAL A 61 -12.66 29.96 -19.73
CA VAL A 61 -13.03 28.64 -20.26
C VAL A 61 -14.55 28.57 -20.42
N SER A 62 -15.00 28.36 -21.67
CA SER A 62 -16.39 28.15 -22.04
C SER A 62 -16.77 26.67 -22.01
N ARG A 63 -15.90 25.79 -22.55
CA ARG A 63 -16.14 24.34 -22.59
C ARG A 63 -14.86 23.58 -22.34
N ILE A 64 -15.00 22.41 -21.76
CA ILE A 64 -13.89 21.50 -21.50
C ILE A 64 -14.33 20.06 -21.72
N GLU A 65 -13.48 19.30 -22.41
CA GLU A 65 -13.64 17.87 -22.65
C GLU A 65 -12.33 17.15 -22.39
N THR A 66 -12.38 15.98 -21.74
CA THR A 66 -11.19 15.17 -21.47
C THR A 66 -11.33 13.76 -22.03
N ASP A 67 -10.27 13.26 -22.65
CA ASP A 67 -10.22 11.91 -23.20
C ASP A 67 -9.95 10.85 -22.13
N ALA A 68 -9.18 11.23 -21.12
CA ALA A 68 -8.90 10.39 -19.97
C ALA A 68 -9.70 10.84 -18.73
N PRO A 69 -9.99 9.92 -17.78
CA PRO A 69 -10.55 10.32 -16.50
C PRO A 69 -9.63 11.28 -15.76
N VAL A 70 -10.19 12.33 -15.21
CA VAL A 70 -9.52 13.33 -14.37
C VAL A 70 -10.20 13.38 -13.01
N ARG A 71 -9.43 13.74 -11.98
CA ARG A 71 -10.01 14.00 -10.66
C ARG A 71 -10.59 15.39 -10.62
N VAL A 72 -11.86 15.50 -10.27
CA VAL A 72 -12.57 16.75 -10.11
C VAL A 72 -12.96 16.93 -8.66
N ARG A 73 -12.59 18.06 -8.07
CA ARG A 73 -13.07 18.46 -6.76
C ARG A 73 -14.04 19.61 -6.90
N LEU A 74 -15.23 19.44 -6.35
CA LEU A 74 -16.28 20.46 -6.34
C LEU A 74 -16.08 21.45 -5.18
N ASP A 75 -16.82 22.55 -5.23
CA ASP A 75 -16.82 23.61 -4.23
C ASP A 75 -17.30 23.15 -2.83
N ASP A 76 -18.13 22.10 -2.78
CA ASP A 76 -18.59 21.47 -1.54
C ASP A 76 -17.61 20.41 -0.99
N GLY A 77 -16.45 20.23 -1.65
CA GLY A 77 -15.42 19.26 -1.27
C GLY A 77 -15.63 17.85 -1.84
N THR A 78 -16.71 17.58 -2.57
CA THR A 78 -16.93 16.30 -3.24
C THR A 78 -15.85 16.05 -4.27
N GLU A 79 -15.23 14.85 -4.24
CA GLU A 79 -14.25 14.42 -5.24
C GLU A 79 -14.86 13.33 -6.13
N LEU A 80 -14.70 13.48 -7.44
CA LEU A 80 -15.18 12.56 -8.47
C LEU A 80 -14.03 12.26 -9.44
N ASP A 81 -13.83 10.99 -9.79
CA ASP A 81 -12.90 10.57 -10.84
C ASP A 81 -13.72 10.21 -12.10
N GLY A 82 -13.54 10.96 -13.18
CA GLY A 82 -14.30 10.74 -14.41
C GLY A 82 -13.83 11.61 -15.58
N GLN A 83 -14.37 11.32 -16.76
CA GLN A 83 -14.15 12.12 -17.97
C GLN A 83 -15.08 13.32 -17.97
N LEU A 84 -14.53 14.49 -18.29
CA LEU A 84 -15.31 15.70 -18.49
C LEU A 84 -15.88 15.72 -19.90
N GLN A 85 -17.17 16.00 -20.02
CA GLN A 85 -17.88 16.16 -21.28
C GLN A 85 -18.62 17.49 -21.25
N ALA A 86 -18.39 18.34 -22.25
CA ALA A 86 -19.09 19.60 -22.37
C ALA A 86 -20.61 19.41 -22.60
N ASP A 87 -21.43 20.08 -21.81
CA ASP A 87 -22.90 20.04 -21.90
C ASP A 87 -23.47 21.47 -22.07
N GLY A 88 -22.97 22.20 -23.06
CA GLY A 88 -23.33 23.56 -23.31
C GLY A 88 -22.26 24.58 -22.94
N ASP A 89 -22.68 25.85 -22.81
CA ASP A 89 -21.76 26.91 -22.38
C ASP A 89 -21.61 26.93 -20.87
N ARG A 90 -20.36 26.88 -20.39
CA ARG A 90 -19.99 26.81 -18.97
C ARG A 90 -20.66 25.68 -18.17
N GLN A 91 -21.04 24.59 -18.87
CA GLN A 91 -21.60 23.38 -18.23
C GLN A 91 -20.84 22.15 -18.67
N VAL A 92 -20.72 21.18 -17.74
CA VAL A 92 -20.00 19.92 -17.93
C VAL A 92 -20.75 18.79 -17.27
N ARG A 93 -20.68 17.59 -17.84
CA ARG A 93 -21.03 16.33 -17.17
C ARG A 93 -19.76 15.58 -16.86
N ILE A 94 -19.77 14.85 -15.78
CA ILE A 94 -18.66 13.97 -15.39
C ILE A 94 -19.12 12.54 -15.61
N ARG A 95 -18.48 11.85 -16.57
CA ARG A 95 -18.72 10.43 -16.84
C ARG A 95 -17.84 9.59 -15.93
N ILE A 96 -18.45 8.81 -15.06
CA ILE A 96 -17.81 7.93 -14.08
C ILE A 96 -17.87 6.49 -14.58
N GLY A 97 -16.77 6.02 -15.17
CA GLY A 97 -16.73 4.69 -15.81
C GLY A 97 -17.64 4.62 -17.05
N SER A 98 -18.19 3.42 -17.32
CA SER A 98 -19.03 3.16 -18.49
C SER A 98 -20.54 3.30 -18.24
N LEU A 99 -20.98 3.51 -17.01
CA LEU A 99 -22.39 3.33 -16.62
C LEU A 99 -23.01 4.52 -15.86
N ALA A 100 -22.23 5.52 -15.45
CA ALA A 100 -22.76 6.65 -14.68
C ALA A 100 -22.27 7.99 -15.22
N GLU A 101 -23.19 8.95 -15.28
CA GLU A 101 -22.92 10.36 -15.57
C GLU A 101 -23.58 11.23 -14.51
N THR A 102 -22.95 12.35 -14.18
CA THR A 102 -23.59 13.36 -13.33
C THR A 102 -24.69 14.12 -14.10
N ALA A 103 -25.58 14.75 -13.38
CA ALA A 103 -26.34 15.86 -13.96
C ALA A 103 -25.39 16.98 -14.46
N PRO A 104 -25.83 17.86 -15.37
CA PRO A 104 -25.04 19.01 -15.78
C PRO A 104 -24.60 19.84 -14.59
N LEU A 105 -23.30 20.12 -14.51
CA LEU A 105 -22.66 20.90 -13.46
C LEU A 105 -22.13 22.20 -14.10
N ALA A 106 -22.36 23.35 -13.48
CA ALA A 106 -21.72 24.58 -13.88
C ALA A 106 -20.20 24.48 -13.62
N LEU A 107 -19.36 24.99 -14.54
CA LEU A 107 -17.93 25.04 -14.37
C LEU A 107 -17.49 25.76 -13.07
N ASP A 108 -18.31 26.73 -12.62
CA ASP A 108 -18.04 27.45 -11.37
C ASP A 108 -18.14 26.57 -10.11
N ARG A 109 -18.82 25.42 -10.19
CA ARG A 109 -18.86 24.42 -9.13
C ARG A 109 -17.57 23.61 -9.02
N ILE A 110 -16.68 23.68 -10.01
CA ILE A 110 -15.42 22.97 -10.01
C ILE A 110 -14.38 23.81 -9.29
N ALA A 111 -13.96 23.37 -8.10
CA ALA A 111 -12.93 24.03 -7.32
C ALA A 111 -11.52 23.64 -7.76
N ALA A 112 -11.33 22.41 -8.28
CA ALA A 112 -10.05 21.96 -8.82
C ALA A 112 -10.22 20.78 -9.78
N ILE A 113 -9.32 20.68 -10.78
CA ILE A 113 -9.17 19.49 -11.62
C ILE A 113 -7.73 19.02 -11.48
N ASN A 114 -7.55 17.70 -11.28
CA ASN A 114 -6.26 17.09 -10.96
C ASN A 114 -5.52 17.90 -9.87
N PRO A 115 -6.19 18.21 -8.73
CA PRO A 115 -5.52 18.94 -7.66
C PRO A 115 -4.25 18.18 -7.31
N PRO A 116 -3.14 18.89 -7.10
CA PRO A 116 -1.95 18.25 -6.56
C PRO A 116 -2.39 17.53 -5.28
N ARG A 117 -2.07 16.25 -5.15
CA ARG A 117 -2.18 15.59 -3.85
C ARG A 117 -1.42 16.51 -2.91
N HIS A 118 -2.08 17.04 -1.89
CA HIS A 118 -1.42 17.94 -0.95
C HIS A 118 -0.15 17.24 -0.47
N PRO A 119 1.05 17.70 -0.85
CA PRO A 119 2.30 17.02 -0.48
C PRO A 119 2.48 16.99 1.04
N ASP A 120 1.72 17.80 1.77
CA ASP A 120 1.88 17.99 3.21
C ASP A 120 0.77 17.31 4.04
N LYS A 121 -0.28 16.76 3.42
CA LYS A 121 -1.33 16.09 4.20
C LYS A 121 -0.88 14.69 4.59
N THR A 122 -0.57 14.52 5.87
CA THR A 122 -0.36 13.20 6.45
C THR A 122 -1.69 12.48 6.59
N VAL A 123 -1.78 11.30 5.99
CA VAL A 123 -2.92 10.38 6.14
C VAL A 123 -2.57 9.40 7.24
N LEU A 124 -3.43 9.32 8.23
CA LEU A 124 -3.36 8.31 9.28
C LEU A 124 -4.27 7.15 8.89
N SER A 125 -3.75 5.94 8.95
CA SER A 125 -4.49 4.70 8.76
C SER A 125 -3.96 3.67 9.74
N GLY A 126 -4.76 2.66 10.02
CA GLY A 126 -4.31 1.64 10.96
C GLY A 126 -5.33 0.52 11.09
N ARG A 127 -4.96 -0.42 11.93
CA ARG A 127 -5.78 -1.57 12.26
C ARG A 127 -5.48 -2.01 13.69
N VAL A 128 -6.52 -2.42 14.39
CA VAL A 128 -6.41 -3.10 15.68
C VAL A 128 -7.03 -4.48 15.52
N SER A 129 -6.39 -5.50 16.06
CA SER A 129 -6.80 -6.90 15.96
C SER A 129 -6.99 -7.49 17.35
N LEU A 130 -8.07 -8.27 17.50
CA LEU A 130 -8.36 -9.04 18.71
C LEU A 130 -8.76 -10.46 18.31
N GLY A 131 -8.08 -11.45 18.88
CA GLY A 131 -8.38 -12.86 18.71
C GLY A 131 -8.31 -13.59 20.05
N GLY A 132 -8.95 -14.75 20.13
CA GLY A 132 -8.89 -15.57 21.32
C GLY A 132 -9.79 -16.79 21.25
N SER A 133 -9.49 -17.76 22.11
CA SER A 133 -10.35 -18.93 22.34
C SER A 133 -10.30 -19.32 23.80
N TYR A 134 -11.37 -19.92 24.25
CA TYR A 134 -11.48 -20.55 25.57
C TYR A 134 -12.10 -21.93 25.41
N THR A 135 -11.43 -22.94 25.92
CA THR A 135 -11.91 -24.32 25.90
C THR A 135 -11.92 -24.84 27.33
N GLN A 136 -13.01 -25.46 27.73
CA GLN A 136 -13.15 -26.08 29.07
C GLN A 136 -13.76 -27.46 28.94
N GLY A 137 -13.23 -28.40 29.69
CA GLY A 137 -13.72 -29.79 29.70
C GLY A 137 -12.61 -30.77 30.12
N ASN A 138 -12.35 -31.78 29.29
CA ASN A 138 -11.23 -32.70 29.52
C ASN A 138 -9.86 -32.04 29.36
N THR A 139 -9.80 -30.93 28.68
CA THR A 139 -8.63 -30.05 28.52
C THR A 139 -9.12 -28.62 28.74
N GLU A 140 -8.38 -27.84 29.52
CA GLU A 140 -8.58 -26.41 29.68
C GLU A 140 -7.54 -25.67 28.85
N ALA A 141 -7.96 -24.87 27.89
CA ALA A 141 -7.06 -24.10 27.05
C ALA A 141 -7.58 -22.70 26.79
N GLU A 142 -6.71 -21.73 26.91
CA GLU A 142 -6.97 -20.31 26.67
C GLU A 142 -5.98 -19.75 25.66
N THR A 143 -6.44 -18.90 24.77
CA THR A 143 -5.57 -18.13 23.87
C THR A 143 -6.03 -16.68 23.83
N LEU A 144 -5.07 -15.76 23.77
CA LEU A 144 -5.29 -14.34 23.56
C LEU A 144 -4.32 -13.84 22.50
N HIS A 145 -4.85 -13.13 21.52
CA HIS A 145 -4.07 -12.39 20.52
C HIS A 145 -4.52 -10.94 20.49
N LEU A 146 -3.59 -10.02 20.68
CA LEU A 146 -3.78 -8.60 20.44
C LEU A 146 -2.79 -8.13 19.38
N GLY A 147 -3.24 -7.32 18.43
CA GLY A 147 -2.39 -6.79 17.38
C GLY A 147 -2.79 -5.38 16.98
N GLY A 148 -1.83 -4.63 16.43
CA GLY A 148 -2.10 -3.30 15.92
C GLY A 148 -1.03 -2.84 14.95
N GLU A 149 -1.46 -2.07 13.95
CA GLU A 149 -0.59 -1.34 13.03
C GLU A 149 -1.15 0.08 12.87
N LEU A 150 -0.32 1.09 13.05
CA LEU A 150 -0.63 2.49 12.76
C LEU A 150 0.36 3.01 11.73
N VAL A 151 -0.14 3.64 10.67
CA VAL A 151 0.65 4.20 9.58
C VAL A 151 0.28 5.66 9.39
N ALA A 152 1.25 6.55 9.60
CA ALA A 152 1.16 7.96 9.23
C ALA A 152 1.98 8.18 7.96
N ARG A 153 1.33 8.51 6.85
CA ARG A 153 1.98 8.62 5.53
C ARG A 153 1.66 9.93 4.84
N ASN A 154 2.70 10.55 4.29
CA ASN A 154 2.61 11.58 3.26
C ASN A 154 3.47 11.18 2.05
N PRO A 155 3.52 11.95 0.94
CA PRO A 155 4.32 11.60 -0.23
C PRO A 155 5.82 11.44 0.02
N ALA A 156 6.38 12.15 1.02
CA ALA A 156 7.80 12.15 1.33
C ALA A 156 8.19 11.19 2.46
N GLN A 157 7.26 10.84 3.34
CA GLN A 157 7.56 10.13 4.58
C GLN A 157 6.46 9.15 4.97
N ARG A 158 6.85 8.06 5.66
CA ARG A 158 5.92 7.14 6.30
C ARG A 158 6.51 6.72 7.65
N VAL A 159 5.68 6.82 8.68
CA VAL A 159 5.97 6.25 10.01
C VAL A 159 5.02 5.09 10.20
N THR A 160 5.54 3.94 10.58
CA THR A 160 4.77 2.75 10.92
C THR A 160 5.09 2.34 12.34
N LEU A 161 4.07 2.18 13.16
CA LEU A 161 4.13 1.56 14.48
C LEU A 161 3.34 0.27 14.40
N ASP A 162 3.93 -0.85 14.80
CA ASP A 162 3.28 -2.14 14.92
C ASP A 162 3.50 -2.75 16.30
N ALA A 163 2.51 -3.49 16.79
CA ALA A 163 2.59 -4.24 18.03
C ALA A 163 1.78 -5.53 17.91
N GLU A 164 2.27 -6.58 18.55
CA GLU A 164 1.59 -7.88 18.64
C GLU A 164 1.88 -8.51 20.01
N LEU A 165 0.86 -9.09 20.64
CA LEU A 165 0.93 -9.87 21.87
C LEU A 165 0.18 -11.18 21.63
N ASN A 166 0.80 -12.28 22.01
CA ASN A 166 0.18 -13.61 22.00
C ASN A 166 0.43 -14.27 23.35
N GLU A 167 -0.63 -14.74 23.97
CA GLU A 167 -0.59 -15.54 25.18
C GLU A 167 -1.45 -16.79 24.98
N ALA A 168 -0.97 -17.92 25.44
CA ALA A 168 -1.72 -19.15 25.47
C ALA A 168 -1.32 -19.99 26.67
N SER A 169 -2.30 -20.67 27.25
CA SER A 169 -2.08 -21.67 28.30
C SER A 169 -2.90 -22.91 28.03
N GLN A 170 -2.40 -24.07 28.49
CA GLN A 170 -3.10 -25.34 28.44
C GLN A 170 -2.91 -26.04 29.78
N ASP A 171 -4.03 -26.42 30.42
CA ASP A 171 -4.06 -27.10 31.72
C ASP A 171 -3.19 -26.40 32.79
N GLY A 172 -3.21 -25.03 32.77
CA GLY A 172 -2.48 -24.17 33.70
C GLY A 172 -0.98 -24.02 33.38
N THR A 173 -0.51 -24.52 32.25
CA THR A 173 0.86 -24.32 31.76
C THR A 173 0.89 -23.37 30.59
N ASP A 174 1.74 -22.35 30.62
CA ASP A 174 1.89 -21.41 29.52
C ASP A 174 2.52 -22.12 28.31
N THR A 175 1.83 -22.03 27.17
CA THR A 175 2.25 -22.61 25.88
C THR A 175 2.64 -21.54 24.85
N ALA A 176 2.29 -20.27 25.08
CA ALA A 176 2.81 -19.10 24.38
C ALA A 176 2.80 -17.91 25.33
N SER A 177 3.89 -17.13 25.32
CA SER A 177 4.00 -15.83 26.00
C SER A 177 5.00 -15.01 25.20
N ASN A 178 4.50 -14.33 24.16
CA ASN A 178 5.38 -13.52 23.33
C ASN A 178 4.74 -12.18 22.95
N TRP A 179 5.58 -11.18 22.82
CA TRP A 179 5.17 -9.88 22.31
C TRP A 179 6.27 -9.27 21.42
N ARG A 180 5.87 -8.39 20.52
CA ARG A 180 6.77 -7.56 19.75
C ARG A 180 6.19 -6.17 19.52
N VAL A 181 7.08 -5.18 19.44
CA VAL A 181 6.77 -3.80 19.09
C VAL A 181 7.80 -3.30 18.10
N GLY A 182 7.34 -2.73 17.00
CA GLY A 182 8.16 -2.19 15.94
C GLY A 182 7.85 -0.72 15.66
N LEU A 183 8.89 0.07 15.39
CA LEU A 183 8.78 1.43 14.88
C LEU A 183 9.66 1.56 13.64
N LYS A 184 9.09 2.05 12.54
CA LYS A 184 9.81 2.22 11.28
C LYS A 184 9.52 3.60 10.70
N TYR A 185 10.58 4.27 10.26
CA TYR A 185 10.52 5.52 9.50
C TYR A 185 11.06 5.30 8.10
N ASP A 186 10.28 5.67 7.09
CA ASP A 186 10.66 5.64 5.69
C ASP A 186 10.72 7.07 5.14
N HIS A 187 11.81 7.39 4.45
CA HIS A 187 11.99 8.62 3.67
C HIS A 187 11.99 8.31 2.19
N PHE A 188 10.97 8.76 1.45
CA PHE A 188 10.80 8.51 0.03
C PHE A 188 11.72 9.43 -0.79
N LEU A 189 12.71 8.83 -1.49
CA LEU A 189 13.57 9.52 -2.45
C LEU A 189 12.84 9.78 -3.77
N GLN A 190 11.97 8.87 -4.13
CA GLN A 190 11.10 8.91 -5.31
C GLN A 190 9.75 8.28 -4.94
N GLN A 191 8.75 8.36 -5.81
CA GLN A 191 7.40 7.84 -5.53
C GLN A 191 7.36 6.42 -4.97
N LYS A 192 8.31 5.57 -5.35
CA LYS A 192 8.33 4.13 -5.01
C LYS A 192 9.56 3.66 -4.26
N THR A 193 10.64 4.46 -4.20
CA THR A 193 11.92 4.09 -3.58
C THR A 193 12.15 4.92 -2.34
N TYR A 194 12.50 4.28 -1.24
CA TYR A 194 12.72 4.92 0.05
C TYR A 194 13.93 4.35 0.79
N LEU A 195 14.49 5.17 1.66
CA LEU A 195 15.41 4.74 2.71
C LEU A 195 14.61 4.54 3.99
N TYR A 196 15.00 3.59 4.82
CA TYR A 196 14.34 3.36 6.09
C TYR A 196 15.31 3.23 7.25
N VAL A 197 14.81 3.55 8.44
CA VAL A 197 15.37 3.18 9.73
C VAL A 197 14.26 2.52 10.53
N ASN A 198 14.57 1.43 11.21
CA ASN A 198 13.62 0.73 12.06
C ASN A 198 14.24 0.26 13.37
N THR A 199 13.42 0.16 14.39
CA THR A 199 13.73 -0.56 15.62
C THR A 199 12.62 -1.55 15.91
N ARG A 200 12.97 -2.68 16.51
CA ARG A 200 12.04 -3.72 16.95
C ARG A 200 12.49 -4.27 18.27
N PHE A 201 11.54 -4.52 19.15
CA PHE A 201 11.70 -5.18 20.42
C PHE A 201 10.80 -6.39 20.45
N GLU A 202 11.34 -7.53 20.86
CA GLU A 202 10.66 -8.82 20.87
C GLU A 202 10.99 -9.55 22.17
N HIS A 203 10.02 -10.25 22.71
CA HIS A 203 10.13 -11.18 23.83
C HIS A 203 9.46 -12.48 23.46
N ASP A 204 10.04 -13.60 23.86
CA ASP A 204 9.44 -14.93 23.69
C ASP A 204 9.86 -15.86 24.84
N GLY A 205 8.97 -16.03 25.82
CA GLY A 205 9.23 -16.86 27.00
C GLY A 205 9.40 -18.34 26.66
N GLN A 206 8.78 -18.83 25.57
CA GLN A 206 8.95 -20.23 25.15
C GLN A 206 10.31 -20.46 24.47
N ALA A 207 10.85 -19.43 23.80
CA ALA A 207 12.18 -19.46 23.19
C ALA A 207 13.30 -19.10 24.17
N ASP A 208 13.02 -18.88 25.47
CA ASP A 208 13.97 -18.40 26.49
C ASP A 208 14.56 -17.00 26.16
N LEU A 209 13.87 -16.24 25.32
CA LEU A 209 14.30 -14.92 24.84
C LEU A 209 13.65 -13.83 25.70
N ASP A 210 14.42 -13.28 26.65
CA ASP A 210 13.94 -12.20 27.51
C ASP A 210 13.75 -10.92 26.72
N LEU A 211 14.69 -10.56 25.84
CA LEU A 211 14.56 -9.41 24.97
C LEU A 211 15.47 -9.52 23.74
N ARG A 212 14.89 -9.42 22.55
CA ARG A 212 15.64 -9.13 21.33
C ARG A 212 15.41 -7.67 20.94
N SER A 213 16.49 -6.93 20.81
CA SER A 213 16.47 -5.53 20.34
C SER A 213 17.16 -5.44 18.99
N THR A 214 16.44 -5.00 17.98
CA THR A 214 16.96 -4.82 16.61
C THR A 214 16.90 -3.35 16.22
N LEU A 215 18.03 -2.79 15.79
CA LEU A 215 18.13 -1.48 15.17
C LEU A 215 18.65 -1.67 13.74
N GLY A 216 17.88 -1.24 12.74
CA GLY A 216 18.20 -1.46 11.34
C GLY A 216 18.07 -0.20 10.48
N ALA A 217 18.77 -0.22 9.35
CA ALA A 217 18.65 0.79 8.30
C ALA A 217 18.83 0.12 6.92
N GLY A 218 18.17 0.69 5.91
CA GLY A 218 18.26 0.12 4.57
C GLY A 218 17.49 0.90 3.53
N ALA A 219 17.26 0.24 2.41
CA ALA A 219 16.47 0.77 1.31
C ALA A 219 15.31 -0.17 0.98
N GLY A 220 14.22 0.40 0.48
CA GLY A 220 13.07 -0.34 0.04
C GLY A 220 12.48 0.21 -1.24
N ARG A 221 11.73 -0.64 -1.92
CA ARG A 221 10.99 -0.26 -3.12
C ARG A 221 9.59 -0.85 -3.13
N GLN A 222 8.61 -0.01 -3.41
CA GLN A 222 7.25 -0.44 -3.74
C GLN A 222 7.25 -0.91 -5.20
N ILE A 223 7.33 -2.24 -5.41
CA ILE A 223 7.34 -2.85 -6.75
C ILE A 223 6.00 -2.59 -7.43
N VAL A 224 4.92 -2.84 -6.68
CA VAL A 224 3.55 -2.53 -7.06
C VAL A 224 2.91 -1.72 -5.94
N ASP A 225 2.26 -0.61 -6.29
CA ASP A 225 1.49 0.23 -5.38
C ASP A 225 0.19 0.63 -6.08
N ARG A 226 -0.81 -0.24 -5.99
CA ARG A 226 -2.17 -0.07 -6.50
C ARG A 226 -3.16 -0.34 -5.38
N ASP A 227 -4.39 0.08 -5.54
CA ASP A 227 -5.44 -0.12 -4.54
C ASP A 227 -5.78 -1.62 -4.34
N ASP A 228 -5.63 -2.43 -5.40
CA ASP A 228 -5.92 -3.87 -5.39
C ASP A 228 -4.69 -4.76 -5.14
N LEU A 229 -3.47 -4.23 -5.32
CA LEU A 229 -2.22 -4.98 -5.16
C LEU A 229 -1.09 -4.10 -4.66
N LYS A 230 -0.54 -4.45 -3.53
CA LYS A 230 0.66 -3.84 -2.95
C LYS A 230 1.74 -4.89 -2.79
N LEU A 231 2.93 -4.57 -3.28
CA LEU A 231 4.12 -5.40 -3.14
C LEU A 231 5.31 -4.50 -2.89
N SER A 232 6.02 -4.74 -1.80
CA SER A 232 7.27 -4.05 -1.49
C SER A 232 8.36 -5.02 -1.07
N LEU A 233 9.59 -4.68 -1.43
CA LEU A 233 10.81 -5.35 -1.02
C LEU A 233 11.72 -4.38 -0.31
N GLU A 234 12.40 -4.86 0.72
CA GLU A 234 13.36 -4.13 1.54
C GLU A 234 14.65 -4.91 1.68
N GLY A 235 15.76 -4.20 1.75
CA GLY A 235 17.05 -4.77 2.09
C GLY A 235 17.84 -3.80 2.95
N GLY A 236 18.57 -4.31 3.92
CA GLY A 236 19.32 -3.46 4.83
C GLY A 236 20.25 -4.22 5.75
N VAL A 237 20.82 -3.48 6.69
CA VAL A 237 21.67 -4.00 7.74
C VAL A 237 21.10 -3.67 9.11
N SER A 238 21.38 -4.49 10.08
CA SER A 238 20.87 -4.35 11.45
C SER A 238 21.95 -4.62 12.47
N ARG A 239 21.79 -4.06 13.66
CA ARG A 239 22.46 -4.47 14.87
C ARG A 239 21.43 -5.18 15.74
N VAL A 240 21.72 -6.40 16.15
CA VAL A 240 20.88 -7.24 16.99
C VAL A 240 21.55 -7.40 18.34
N SER A 241 20.75 -7.35 19.40
CA SER A 241 21.11 -7.73 20.76
C SER A 241 20.03 -8.67 21.28
N GLU A 242 20.44 -9.81 21.78
CA GLU A 242 19.58 -10.84 22.35
C GLU A 242 20.01 -11.10 23.78
N ASP A 243 19.07 -10.89 24.67
CA ASP A 243 19.23 -11.18 26.10
C ASP A 243 18.39 -12.43 26.41
N TYR A 244 19.01 -13.46 26.95
CA TYR A 244 18.40 -14.75 27.23
C TYR A 244 18.33 -15.01 28.74
N GLY A 245 17.33 -15.80 29.17
CA GLY A 245 17.17 -16.15 30.59
C GLY A 245 18.16 -17.17 31.10
N SER A 246 18.60 -18.14 30.28
CA SER A 246 19.39 -19.29 30.70
C SER A 246 20.71 -19.47 29.96
N VAL A 247 20.96 -18.76 28.86
CA VAL A 247 22.20 -18.79 28.08
C VAL A 247 22.83 -17.42 27.99
N PRO A 248 24.13 -17.29 27.63
CA PRO A 248 24.75 -15.97 27.46
C PRO A 248 24.10 -15.11 26.40
N ASP A 249 24.05 -13.80 26.66
CA ASP A 249 23.58 -12.81 25.72
C ASP A 249 24.42 -12.78 24.45
N GLU A 250 23.75 -12.48 23.32
CA GLU A 250 24.39 -12.40 22.02
C GLU A 250 24.21 -11.01 21.37
N ARG A 251 25.19 -10.60 20.58
CA ARG A 251 25.17 -9.32 19.87
C ARG A 251 25.89 -9.45 18.54
N PHE A 252 25.18 -9.30 17.46
CA PHE A 252 25.74 -9.44 16.12
C PHE A 252 25.23 -8.38 15.12
N PRO A 253 26.01 -8.07 14.08
CA PRO A 253 25.52 -7.35 12.91
C PRO A 253 24.75 -8.33 12.02
N GLY A 254 23.64 -7.89 11.43
CA GLY A 254 22.81 -8.71 10.56
C GLY A 254 22.51 -8.05 9.23
N ALA A 255 22.26 -8.85 8.20
CA ALA A 255 21.65 -8.43 6.97
C ALA A 255 20.17 -8.79 6.98
N ARG A 256 19.29 -7.85 6.57
CA ARG A 256 17.84 -8.04 6.54
C ARG A 256 17.28 -7.97 5.14
N ILE A 257 16.38 -8.90 4.81
CA ILE A 257 15.52 -8.83 3.62
C ILE A 257 14.08 -8.93 4.10
N GLY A 258 13.24 -7.98 3.67
CA GLY A 258 11.81 -7.95 4.00
C GLY A 258 10.95 -7.93 2.75
N LEU A 259 9.83 -8.63 2.80
CA LEU A 259 8.79 -8.62 1.78
C LEU A 259 7.43 -8.31 2.43
N LYS A 260 6.69 -7.39 1.82
CA LYS A 260 5.29 -7.11 2.20
C LYS A 260 4.42 -7.21 0.95
N TYR A 261 3.41 -8.07 1.02
CA TYR A 261 2.45 -8.32 -0.04
C TYR A 261 1.03 -8.21 0.50
N GLU A 262 0.16 -7.52 -0.24
CA GLU A 262 -1.29 -7.47 0.03
C GLU A 262 -2.03 -7.42 -1.30
N GLN A 263 -3.00 -8.32 -1.49
CA GLN A 263 -3.83 -8.36 -2.68
C GLN A 263 -5.32 -8.49 -2.33
N VAL A 264 -6.12 -7.63 -2.95
CA VAL A 264 -7.56 -7.57 -2.81
C VAL A 264 -8.23 -8.32 -3.95
N PHE A 265 -9.08 -9.29 -3.65
CA PHE A 265 -9.80 -10.10 -4.61
C PHE A 265 -11.29 -9.78 -4.59
N TRP A 266 -11.96 -10.09 -5.69
CA TRP A 266 -13.42 -10.07 -5.82
C TRP A 266 -14.04 -8.73 -5.38
N LYS A 267 -13.46 -7.61 -5.80
CA LYS A 267 -13.93 -6.25 -5.49
C LYS A 267 -14.03 -5.98 -3.97
N GLY A 268 -13.01 -6.40 -3.23
CA GLY A 268 -12.92 -6.13 -1.80
C GLY A 268 -13.51 -7.21 -0.87
N LYS A 269 -13.99 -8.34 -1.42
CA LYS A 269 -14.57 -9.41 -0.61
C LYS A 269 -13.55 -10.28 0.11
N LEU A 270 -12.32 -10.30 -0.37
CA LEU A 270 -11.21 -11.04 0.24
C LEU A 270 -9.92 -10.25 0.06
N THR A 271 -9.13 -10.19 1.10
CA THR A 271 -7.73 -9.70 1.04
C THR A 271 -6.81 -10.81 1.48
N LEU A 272 -5.83 -11.15 0.64
CA LEU A 272 -4.69 -11.99 1.00
C LEU A 272 -3.54 -11.07 1.40
N PHE A 273 -2.87 -11.37 2.50
CA PHE A 273 -1.68 -10.65 2.93
C PHE A 273 -0.56 -11.61 3.32
N HIS A 274 0.67 -11.18 3.09
CA HIS A 274 1.87 -11.89 3.49
C HIS A 274 2.97 -10.88 3.81
N ASN A 275 3.53 -10.98 5.00
CA ASN A 275 4.70 -10.23 5.42
C ASN A 275 5.77 -11.22 5.83
N SER A 276 6.98 -11.06 5.35
CA SER A 276 8.10 -11.91 5.77
C SER A 276 9.38 -11.11 5.89
N ASP A 277 10.20 -11.53 6.85
CA ASP A 277 11.52 -11.00 7.15
C ASP A 277 12.51 -12.15 7.28
N VAL A 278 13.67 -12.00 6.65
CA VAL A 278 14.85 -12.82 6.87
C VAL A 278 15.93 -11.92 7.47
N LEU A 279 16.47 -12.30 8.59
CA LEU A 279 17.61 -11.66 9.24
C LEU A 279 18.73 -12.69 9.34
N VAL A 280 19.85 -12.42 8.69
CA VAL A 280 21.03 -13.30 8.66
C VAL A 280 22.16 -12.64 9.45
N SER A 281 22.74 -13.35 10.39
CA SER A 281 23.94 -12.89 11.11
C SER A 281 25.12 -12.76 10.14
N LEU A 282 25.82 -11.61 10.19
CA LEU A 282 27.04 -11.42 9.39
C LEU A 282 28.27 -12.02 10.05
N ASP A 283 28.18 -12.44 11.31
CA ASP A 283 29.25 -13.17 12.01
C ASP A 283 29.20 -14.67 11.69
N SER A 284 27.99 -15.22 11.40
CA SER A 284 27.77 -16.60 10.98
C SER A 284 26.59 -16.68 10.02
N LEU A 285 26.81 -16.96 8.75
CA LEU A 285 25.74 -17.06 7.75
C LEU A 285 24.80 -18.27 7.96
N GLU A 286 25.19 -19.22 8.82
CA GLU A 286 24.35 -20.36 9.21
C GLU A 286 23.32 -19.96 10.28
N ASP A 287 23.56 -18.83 10.96
CA ASP A 287 22.68 -18.25 11.95
C ASP A 287 21.76 -17.23 11.27
N TYR A 288 20.48 -17.61 11.14
CA TYR A 288 19.46 -16.75 10.55
C TYR A 288 18.09 -16.98 11.16
N LEU A 289 17.31 -15.91 11.16
CA LEU A 289 15.92 -15.88 11.57
C LEU A 289 15.05 -15.67 10.34
N TYR A 290 13.99 -16.45 10.20
CA TYR A 290 12.92 -16.22 9.24
C TYR A 290 11.60 -16.07 9.97
N GLN A 291 10.92 -14.97 9.73
CA GLN A 291 9.61 -14.71 10.32
C GLN A 291 8.61 -14.43 9.20
N SER A 292 7.43 -15.03 9.26
CA SER A 292 6.36 -14.70 8.33
C SER A 292 4.98 -14.65 8.97
N ARG A 293 4.13 -13.81 8.40
CA ARG A 293 2.72 -13.62 8.78
C ARG A 293 1.90 -13.66 7.51
N THR A 294 1.22 -14.76 7.29
CA THR A 294 0.42 -15.00 6.08
C THR A 294 -1.04 -15.20 6.46
N GLY A 295 -1.94 -14.50 5.80
CA GLY A 295 -3.34 -14.65 6.14
C GLY A 295 -4.30 -14.11 5.10
N ILE A 296 -5.56 -14.37 5.39
CA ILE A 296 -6.69 -13.84 4.62
C ILE A 296 -7.56 -12.98 5.53
N ARG A 297 -8.23 -12.01 4.93
CA ARG A 297 -9.17 -11.11 5.60
C ARG A 297 -10.45 -11.03 4.78
N VAL A 298 -11.59 -11.20 5.46
CA VAL A 298 -12.93 -11.11 4.88
C VAL A 298 -13.70 -10.00 5.59
N PRO A 299 -14.12 -8.94 4.90
CA PRO A 299 -14.89 -7.86 5.51
C PRO A 299 -16.26 -8.34 5.96
N LEU A 300 -16.64 -8.00 7.19
CA LEU A 300 -17.95 -8.23 7.78
C LEU A 300 -18.82 -6.96 7.74
N ALA A 301 -18.19 -5.81 7.93
CA ALA A 301 -18.79 -4.47 7.87
C ALA A 301 -17.78 -3.47 7.33
N SER A 302 -18.14 -2.18 7.20
CA SER A 302 -17.28 -1.16 6.59
C SER A 302 -15.87 -1.05 7.21
N LYS A 303 -15.75 -1.28 8.52
CA LYS A 303 -14.47 -1.20 9.24
C LYS A 303 -14.08 -2.50 9.96
N LEU A 304 -14.95 -3.51 9.96
CA LEU A 304 -14.74 -4.76 10.69
C LEU A 304 -14.53 -5.90 9.71
N SER A 305 -13.50 -6.69 9.93
CA SER A 305 -13.19 -7.89 9.14
C SER A 305 -12.88 -9.08 10.04
N LEU A 306 -13.19 -10.28 9.56
CA LEU A 306 -12.68 -11.53 10.12
C LEU A 306 -11.37 -11.85 9.40
N ALA A 307 -10.33 -12.20 10.16
CA ALA A 307 -9.06 -12.63 9.61
C ALA A 307 -8.63 -13.99 10.16
N SER A 308 -7.96 -14.77 9.30
CA SER A 308 -7.20 -15.95 9.68
C SER A 308 -5.75 -15.73 9.28
N GLN A 309 -4.82 -15.95 10.21
CA GLN A 309 -3.40 -15.69 10.04
C GLN A 309 -2.59 -16.87 10.54
N VAL A 310 -1.58 -17.27 9.78
CA VAL A 310 -0.53 -18.18 10.20
C VAL A 310 0.71 -17.35 10.50
N ASN A 311 1.17 -17.41 11.72
CA ASN A 311 2.51 -16.98 12.12
C ASN A 311 3.44 -18.16 11.94
N PHE A 312 4.61 -17.92 11.37
CA PHE A 312 5.67 -18.89 11.23
C PHE A 312 7.00 -18.20 11.54
N ASP A 313 7.68 -18.69 12.55
CA ASP A 313 8.97 -18.21 13.01
C ASP A 313 9.96 -19.37 12.97
N TYR A 314 11.12 -19.14 12.37
CA TYR A 314 12.21 -20.11 12.26
C TYR A 314 13.50 -19.46 12.72
N ASP A 315 14.17 -20.13 13.66
CA ASP A 315 15.48 -19.77 14.19
C ASP A 315 16.46 -20.91 13.89
N ALA A 316 17.49 -20.63 13.10
CA ALA A 316 18.46 -21.64 12.70
C ALA A 316 19.37 -22.10 13.85
N VAL A 317 19.58 -21.23 14.85
CA VAL A 317 20.44 -21.47 16.01
C VAL A 317 19.70 -21.08 17.30
N PRO A 318 18.63 -21.81 17.67
CA PRO A 318 17.84 -21.47 18.85
C PRO A 318 18.62 -21.72 20.14
N ALA A 319 18.17 -21.15 21.26
CA ALA A 319 18.71 -21.42 22.57
C ALA A 319 18.71 -22.93 22.88
N ALA A 320 19.69 -23.40 23.67
CA ALA A 320 19.88 -24.82 23.91
C ALA A 320 18.61 -25.50 24.47
N GLY A 321 18.16 -26.54 23.78
CA GLY A 321 16.97 -27.32 24.18
C GLY A 321 15.65 -26.72 23.69
N LYS A 322 15.69 -25.69 22.85
CA LYS A 322 14.51 -25.10 22.19
C LYS A 322 14.38 -25.61 20.76
N ASP A 323 13.15 -25.59 20.25
CA ASP A 323 12.85 -25.94 18.86
C ASP A 323 13.26 -24.83 17.89
N THR A 324 13.59 -25.22 16.67
CA THR A 324 13.95 -24.26 15.60
C THR A 324 12.74 -23.61 14.95
N THR A 325 11.54 -24.11 15.18
CA THR A 325 10.33 -23.71 14.43
C THR A 325 9.14 -23.51 15.35
N ASP A 326 8.57 -22.33 15.30
CA ASP A 326 7.30 -22.01 15.94
C ASP A 326 6.26 -21.65 14.91
N SER A 327 5.04 -22.17 15.09
CA SER A 327 3.92 -21.83 14.23
C SER A 327 2.62 -21.69 15.01
N ALA A 328 1.83 -20.67 14.67
CA ALA A 328 0.52 -20.43 15.28
C ALA A 328 -0.52 -20.08 14.20
N LEU A 329 -1.71 -20.69 14.32
CA LEU A 329 -2.89 -20.30 13.55
C LEU A 329 -3.77 -19.43 14.43
N ILE A 330 -4.02 -18.21 13.98
CA ILE A 330 -4.75 -17.19 14.72
C ILE A 330 -6.02 -16.81 13.96
N PHE A 331 -7.16 -16.84 14.66
CA PHE A 331 -8.43 -16.27 14.18
C PHE A 331 -8.70 -14.99 14.95
N LYS A 332 -8.95 -13.90 14.23
CA LYS A 332 -9.08 -12.59 14.83
C LYS A 332 -10.08 -11.69 14.12
N LEU A 333 -10.60 -10.72 14.85
CA LEU A 333 -11.35 -9.61 14.32
C LEU A 333 -10.41 -8.42 14.14
N ASP A 334 -10.39 -7.86 12.94
CA ASP A 334 -9.62 -6.69 12.57
C ASP A 334 -10.56 -5.48 12.45
N TYR A 335 -10.28 -4.40 13.18
CA TYR A 335 -10.99 -3.13 13.06
C TYR A 335 -10.07 -2.09 12.39
N ALA A 336 -10.50 -1.55 11.24
CA ALA A 336 -9.80 -0.49 10.51
C ALA A 336 -10.11 0.88 11.12
N LEU A 337 -9.07 1.71 11.31
CA LEU A 337 -9.16 3.05 11.90
C LEU A 337 -9.54 4.12 10.87
#